data_6592947b278fd2d7655bac42b59105e2
#
_entry.id   6592947b278fd2d7655bac42b59105e2
#
_cell.length_a   1.000
_cell.length_b   1.000
_cell.length_c   1.000
_cell.angle_alpha   90.00
_cell.angle_beta   90.00
_cell.angle_gamma   90.00
#
_symmetry.space_group_name_H-M   'P 1'
#
loop_
_entity.id
_entity.type
_entity.pdbx_description
1 polymer ?
#
loop_
_entity_poly.entity_id
_entity_poly.type
_entity_poly.pdbx_seq_one_letter_code
_entity_poly.pdbx_strand_id
1 'polypeptide(L)'
;MEPDDLGLETRLVRVRGMVQGIGYREACVRHATGIGVTGWVRNRMDGSVEAMLQGSPKQLDEMCAWMSEGMPAALVDGIDVTEVRPPVARLEGFDRLPTL
;
A
#
# COMPACT_ATOMS: atom_id res chain seq x y z
N MET A 1 -6.87 22.73 14.88
CA MET A 1 -6.12 21.71 14.10
C MET A 1 -6.85 20.38 14.18
N GLU A 2 -7.04 19.77 13.06
CA GLU A 2 -7.75 18.50 13.01
C GLU A 2 -6.87 17.37 13.46
N PRO A 3 -7.34 16.47 14.34
CA PRO A 3 -6.58 15.31 14.75
C PRO A 3 -6.14 14.44 13.57
N ASP A 4 -6.96 14.36 12.52
CA ASP A 4 -6.66 13.60 11.32
C ASP A 4 -5.39 14.10 10.63
N ASP A 5 -5.20 15.43 10.61
CA ASP A 5 -4.03 16.01 9.98
C ASP A 5 -2.77 15.68 10.75
N LEU A 6 -2.87 15.59 12.08
CA LEU A 6 -1.75 15.23 12.94
C LEU A 6 -1.36 13.76 12.80
N GLY A 7 -2.36 12.89 12.54
CA GLY A 7 -2.13 11.46 12.49
C GLY A 7 -1.96 10.90 11.08
N LEU A 8 -2.10 11.74 10.06
CA LEU A 8 -2.09 11.26 8.68
C LEU A 8 -0.67 11.19 8.12
N GLU A 9 -0.28 9.99 7.73
CA GLU A 9 0.99 9.76 7.02
C GLU A 9 0.71 9.26 5.62
N THR A 10 1.71 9.39 4.75
CA THR A 10 1.67 8.82 3.41
C THR A 10 2.97 8.07 3.16
N ARG A 11 2.87 6.86 2.67
CA ARG A 11 4.03 6.01 2.36
C ARG A 11 3.90 5.47 0.96
N LEU A 12 5.02 5.45 0.25
CA LEU A 12 5.13 4.77 -1.03
C LEU A 12 5.84 3.45 -0.77
N VAL A 13 5.19 2.35 -1.16
CA VAL A 13 5.67 1.01 -0.89
C VAL A 13 5.91 0.29 -2.19
N ARG A 14 7.06 -0.39 -2.29
CA ARG A 14 7.33 -1.28 -3.42
C ARG A 14 7.61 -2.67 -2.89
N VAL A 15 6.87 -3.65 -3.42
CA VAL A 15 7.01 -5.05 -3.02
C VAL A 15 7.62 -5.81 -4.18
N ARG A 16 8.72 -6.51 -3.91
CA ARG A 16 9.45 -7.30 -4.90
C ARG A 16 9.30 -8.78 -4.61
N GLY A 17 9.37 -9.58 -5.65
CA GLY A 17 9.24 -11.03 -5.56
C GLY A 17 8.20 -11.55 -6.53
N MET A 18 7.64 -12.70 -6.25
CA MET A 18 6.57 -13.29 -7.06
C MET A 18 5.22 -12.81 -6.52
N VAL A 19 4.84 -11.60 -6.94
CA VAL A 19 3.67 -10.90 -6.43
C VAL A 19 2.65 -10.54 -7.50
N GLN A 20 2.98 -10.69 -8.77
CA GLN A 20 2.05 -10.41 -9.86
C GLN A 20 1.36 -11.71 -10.33
N GLY A 21 0.14 -11.58 -10.85
CA GLY A 21 -0.59 -12.69 -11.44
C GLY A 21 -1.25 -13.64 -10.44
N ILE A 22 -1.32 -13.28 -9.16
CA ILE A 22 -1.83 -14.15 -8.10
C ILE A 22 -2.97 -13.52 -7.30
N GLY A 23 -3.52 -12.40 -7.78
CA GLY A 23 -4.58 -11.68 -7.06
C GLY A 23 -4.07 -10.77 -5.94
N TYR A 24 -2.79 -10.46 -5.93
CA TYR A 24 -2.16 -9.64 -4.89
C TYR A 24 -2.78 -8.24 -4.79
N ARG A 25 -2.97 -7.57 -5.94
CA ARG A 25 -3.56 -6.22 -5.95
C ARG A 25 -4.99 -6.22 -5.42
N GLU A 26 -5.81 -7.20 -5.81
CA GLU A 26 -7.18 -7.32 -5.31
C GLU A 26 -7.19 -7.52 -3.80
N ALA A 27 -6.28 -8.36 -3.30
CA ALA A 27 -6.17 -8.59 -1.86
C ALA A 27 -5.72 -7.31 -1.14
N CYS A 28 -4.82 -6.52 -1.75
CA CYS A 28 -4.43 -5.22 -1.21
C CYS A 28 -5.62 -4.28 -1.06
N VAL A 29 -6.46 -4.21 -2.10
CA VAL A 29 -7.66 -3.36 -2.05
C VAL A 29 -8.56 -3.77 -0.90
N ARG A 30 -8.85 -5.05 -0.78
CA ARG A 30 -9.72 -5.56 0.28
C ARG A 30 -9.14 -5.30 1.66
N HIS A 31 -7.86 -5.59 1.84
CA HIS A 31 -7.22 -5.43 3.15
C HIS A 31 -7.13 -3.96 3.56
N ALA A 32 -6.68 -3.09 2.66
CA ALA A 32 -6.59 -1.66 2.92
C ALA A 32 -7.96 -1.07 3.28
N THR A 33 -8.98 -1.43 2.50
CA THR A 33 -10.34 -0.96 2.75
C THR A 33 -10.82 -1.42 4.12
N GLY A 34 -10.52 -2.66 4.50
CA GLY A 34 -10.93 -3.22 5.78
C GLY A 34 -10.31 -2.53 6.99
N ILE A 35 -9.09 -2.03 6.86
CA ILE A 35 -8.42 -1.35 7.98
C ILE A 35 -8.44 0.17 7.88
N GLY A 36 -9.07 0.72 6.83
CA GLY A 36 -9.24 2.16 6.69
C GLY A 36 -8.07 2.89 6.04
N VAL A 37 -7.18 2.18 5.37
CA VAL A 37 -6.08 2.79 4.61
C VAL A 37 -6.60 3.23 3.25
N THR A 38 -6.26 4.44 2.83
CA THR A 38 -6.60 4.95 1.50
C THR A 38 -5.37 4.98 0.61
N GLY A 39 -5.58 5.06 -0.69
CA GLY A 39 -4.49 5.12 -1.65
C GLY A 39 -4.75 4.33 -2.90
N TRP A 40 -3.69 3.70 -3.42
CA TRP A 40 -3.79 2.92 -4.65
C TRP A 40 -2.68 1.87 -4.72
N VAL A 41 -2.88 0.90 -5.60
CA VAL A 41 -1.90 -0.16 -5.85
C VAL A 41 -1.85 -0.44 -7.35
N ARG A 42 -0.66 -0.73 -7.87
CA ARG A 42 -0.47 -1.09 -9.29
C ARG A 42 0.71 -2.03 -9.47
N ASN A 43 0.68 -2.79 -10.55
CA ASN A 43 1.85 -3.54 -11.00
C ASN A 43 2.81 -2.60 -11.70
N ARG A 44 4.11 -2.91 -11.60
CA ARG A 44 5.15 -2.23 -12.35
C ARG A 44 5.69 -3.18 -13.43
N MET A 45 6.27 -2.59 -14.47
CA MET A 45 6.82 -3.36 -15.59
C MET A 45 7.99 -4.26 -15.18
N ASP A 46 8.65 -3.95 -14.09
CA ASP A 46 9.76 -4.73 -13.57
C ASP A 46 9.34 -5.96 -12.75
N GLY A 47 8.04 -6.20 -12.64
CA GLY A 47 7.49 -7.33 -11.87
C GLY A 47 7.12 -7.00 -10.44
N SER A 48 7.46 -5.81 -9.95
CA SER A 48 7.10 -5.39 -8.60
C SER A 48 5.67 -4.87 -8.53
N VAL A 49 5.16 -4.74 -7.30
CA VAL A 49 3.90 -4.07 -7.01
C VAL A 49 4.22 -2.79 -6.24
N GLU A 50 3.61 -1.70 -6.65
CA GLU A 50 3.78 -0.41 -6.01
C GLU A 50 2.46 0.06 -5.41
N ALA A 51 2.52 0.61 -4.20
CA ALA A 51 1.33 1.12 -3.53
C ALA A 51 1.61 2.46 -2.87
N MET A 52 0.65 3.38 -2.99
CA MET A 52 0.63 4.61 -2.22
C MET A 52 -0.37 4.40 -1.09
N LEU A 53 0.07 4.55 0.14
CA LEU A 53 -0.74 4.29 1.32
C LEU A 53 -0.85 5.56 2.15
N GLN A 54 -2.07 5.86 2.58
CA GLN A 54 -2.32 7.01 3.44
C GLN A 54 -3.21 6.59 4.61
N GLY A 55 -2.84 6.99 5.82
CA GLY A 55 -3.57 6.64 7.02
C GLY A 55 -2.77 7.00 8.27
N SER A 56 -3.21 6.51 9.42
CA SER A 56 -2.45 6.69 10.65
C SER A 56 -1.20 5.80 10.62
N PRO A 57 -0.16 6.14 11.40
CA PRO A 57 1.02 5.29 11.47
C PRO A 57 0.70 3.83 11.79
N LYS A 58 -0.22 3.60 12.70
CA LYS A 58 -0.62 2.24 13.09
C LYS A 58 -1.27 1.48 11.93
N GLN A 59 -2.17 2.15 11.20
CA GLN A 59 -2.82 1.55 10.03
C GLN A 59 -1.78 1.21 8.96
N LEU A 60 -0.83 2.11 8.73
CA LEU A 60 0.20 1.90 7.72
C LEU A 60 1.16 0.79 8.11
N ASP A 61 1.52 0.70 9.39
CA ASP A 61 2.34 -0.40 9.89
C ASP A 61 1.64 -1.74 9.68
N GLU A 62 0.35 -1.81 9.98
CA GLU A 62 -0.44 -3.01 9.77
C GLU A 62 -0.51 -3.39 8.29
N MET A 63 -0.76 -2.41 7.43
CA MET A 63 -0.81 -2.65 5.98
C MET A 63 0.53 -3.13 5.44
N CYS A 64 1.63 -2.51 5.85
CA CYS A 64 2.96 -2.91 5.40
C CYS A 64 3.31 -4.32 5.87
N ALA A 65 2.97 -4.67 7.10
CA ALA A 65 3.19 -6.02 7.62
C ALA A 65 2.41 -7.05 6.80
N TRP A 66 1.15 -6.73 6.48
CA TRP A 66 0.33 -7.61 5.67
C TRP A 66 0.90 -7.75 4.25
N MET A 67 1.35 -6.65 3.64
CA MET A 67 1.93 -6.70 2.30
C MET A 67 3.18 -7.57 2.25
N SER A 68 3.91 -7.62 3.35
CA SER A 68 5.12 -8.41 3.47
C SER A 68 4.86 -9.90 3.69
N GLU A 69 3.84 -10.25 4.48
CA GLU A 69 3.66 -11.62 4.98
C GLU A 69 2.24 -12.17 4.90
N GLY A 70 1.26 -11.31 4.65
CA GLY A 70 -0.15 -11.68 4.85
C GLY A 70 -0.77 -12.50 3.73
N MET A 71 -0.14 -12.63 2.57
CA MET A 71 -0.71 -13.37 1.45
C MET A 71 0.09 -14.64 1.17
N PRO A 72 -0.46 -15.83 1.52
CA PRO A 72 0.30 -17.08 1.39
C PRO A 72 0.79 -17.40 0.00
N ALA A 73 0.05 -16.98 -1.04
CA ALA A 73 0.43 -17.26 -2.41
C ALA A 73 1.57 -16.38 -2.92
N ALA A 74 1.91 -15.32 -2.22
CA ALA A 74 2.95 -14.39 -2.63
C ALA A 74 4.29 -14.82 -2.05
N LEU A 75 5.33 -14.72 -2.86
CA LEU A 75 6.72 -14.91 -2.41
C LEU A 75 7.39 -13.55 -2.44
N VAL A 76 7.38 -12.89 -1.29
CA VAL A 76 7.93 -11.53 -1.16
C VAL A 76 9.41 -11.63 -0.84
N ASP A 77 10.25 -11.11 -1.74
CA ASP A 77 11.69 -11.07 -1.56
C ASP A 77 12.15 -9.85 -0.77
N GLY A 78 11.40 -8.77 -0.89
CA GLY A 78 11.73 -7.54 -0.19
C GLY A 78 10.62 -6.52 -0.32
N ILE A 79 10.61 -5.59 0.61
CA ILE A 79 9.67 -4.49 0.64
C ILE A 79 10.43 -3.21 0.94
N ASP A 80 10.25 -2.19 0.11
CA ASP A 80 10.84 -0.88 0.29
C ASP A 80 9.73 0.09 0.66
N VAL A 81 9.91 0.81 1.75
CA VAL A 81 8.93 1.77 2.24
C VAL A 81 9.59 3.15 2.32
N THR A 82 8.99 4.12 1.65
CA THR A 82 9.46 5.50 1.66
C THR A 82 8.36 6.40 2.18
N GLU A 83 8.65 7.19 3.20
CA GLU A 83 7.70 8.18 3.66
C GLU A 83 7.61 9.32 2.65
N VAL A 84 6.39 9.70 2.30
CA VAL A 84 6.13 10.81 1.40
C VAL A 84 5.81 12.03 2.24
N ARG A 85 6.65 13.06 2.17
CA ARG A 85 6.51 14.25 3.00
C ARG A 85 5.42 15.18 2.49
N PRO A 86 4.68 15.83 3.40
CA PRO A 86 3.71 16.84 3.02
C PRO A 86 4.38 17.99 2.25
N PRO A 87 3.64 18.72 1.40
CA PRO A 87 2.20 18.56 1.18
C PRO A 87 1.86 17.38 0.29
N VAL A 88 0.85 16.62 0.65
CA VAL A 88 0.35 15.48 -0.12
C VAL A 88 -1.17 15.60 -0.19
N ALA A 89 -1.73 15.37 -1.37
CA ALA A 89 -3.17 15.37 -1.53
C ALA A 89 -3.79 14.26 -0.67
N ARG A 90 -4.95 14.55 -0.07
CA ARG A 90 -5.69 13.52 0.66
C ARG A 90 -6.26 12.53 -0.36
N LEU A 91 -5.97 11.25 -0.13
CA LEU A 91 -6.45 10.18 -0.99
C LEU A 91 -7.78 9.65 -0.45
N GLU A 92 -8.67 9.27 -1.35
CA GLU A 92 -9.98 8.73 -0.99
C GLU A 92 -10.13 7.33 -1.56
N GLY A 93 -10.66 6.41 -0.74
CA GLY A 93 -10.83 5.03 -1.15
C GLY A 93 -9.50 4.34 -1.40
N PHE A 94 -9.57 3.14 -1.98
CA PHE A 94 -8.36 2.39 -2.34
C PHE A 94 -8.57 1.79 -3.72
N ASP A 95 -7.79 2.24 -4.68
CA ASP A 95 -7.97 1.91 -6.10
C ASP A 95 -6.87 1.01 -6.64
N ARG A 96 -7.24 0.18 -7.59
CA ARG A 96 -6.29 -0.60 -8.38
C ARG A 96 -6.06 0.14 -9.69
N LEU A 97 -4.81 0.56 -9.92
CA LEU A 97 -4.43 1.31 -11.11
C LEU A 97 -3.83 0.40 -12.17
N PRO A 98 -3.83 0.84 -13.45
CA PRO A 98 -3.15 0.10 -14.51
C PRO A 98 -1.66 -0.02 -14.27
N THR A 99 -1.05 -1.04 -14.87
CA THR A 99 0.39 -1.27 -14.83
C THR A 99 1.14 -0.11 -15.49
N LEU A 100 2.20 0.28 -14.87
CA LEU A 100 3.01 1.39 -15.37
C LEU A 100 4.51 1.06 -15.40
#